data_3fe80f0fc075e286bf6a5fb69fcbea0f
#
_entry.id   3fe80f0fc075e286bf6a5fb69fcbea0f
#
_cell.length_a   1.000
_cell.length_b   1.000
_cell.length_c   1.000
_cell.angle_alpha   90.00
_cell.angle_beta   90.00
_cell.angle_gamma   90.00
#
_symmetry.space_group_name_H-M   'P 1'
#
loop_
_entity.id
_entity.type
_entity.pdbx_description
1 polymer ?
#
loop_
_entity_poly.entity_id
_entity_poly.type
_entity_poly.pdbx_seq_one_letter_code
_entity_poly.pdbx_strand_id
1 'polypeptide(L)'
;VNVLVKGTTIGTTTDIDGNYFISVPDKNAVLVFSYIGFESQEVKVGGQININVNMSEESNSLDEVVVVGYGSQKRASVVGSITAIEPAQLQQGTTRAVSNNLAGQLAGVIAVQRNGEPGSDGSDFWIRGISSFKGTGVSPLVLVDGIERTLDDLSAAEIESFSVLKDAAASAVYGVRGANGVILVKTKRGQLGKPKVNFHLEQGFTKPTQLPDYI
;
A
#
# COMPACT_ATOMS: atom_id res chain seq x y z
N VAL A 1 -16.71 3.14 25.32
CA VAL A 1 -16.31 4.49 24.88
C VAL A 1 -15.71 5.24 26.07
N ASN A 2 -14.60 5.93 25.88
CA ASN A 2 -14.04 6.80 26.90
C ASN A 2 -14.63 8.20 26.73
N VAL A 3 -15.05 8.81 27.83
CA VAL A 3 -15.61 10.17 27.89
C VAL A 3 -14.75 11.00 28.83
N LEU A 4 -14.13 12.06 28.33
CA LEU A 4 -13.22 12.93 29.06
C LEU A 4 -13.66 14.39 28.98
N VAL A 5 -13.54 15.14 30.04
CA VAL A 5 -13.73 16.60 30.01
C VAL A 5 -12.44 17.25 29.49
N LYS A 6 -12.54 17.96 28.38
CA LYS A 6 -11.40 18.60 27.72
C LYS A 6 -10.65 19.54 28.66
N GLY A 7 -9.31 19.34 28.73
CA GLY A 7 -8.45 20.17 29.59
C GLY A 7 -8.45 19.78 31.06
N THR A 8 -9.07 18.67 31.44
CA THR A 8 -9.09 18.16 32.82
C THR A 8 -8.71 16.68 32.85
N THR A 9 -8.53 16.15 34.06
CA THR A 9 -8.34 14.70 34.30
C THR A 9 -9.65 13.98 34.63
N ILE A 10 -10.79 14.66 34.51
CA ILE A 10 -12.10 14.10 34.82
C ILE A 10 -12.59 13.32 33.63
N GLY A 11 -12.74 12.01 33.80
CA GLY A 11 -13.22 11.11 32.74
C GLY A 11 -14.00 9.95 33.31
N THR A 12 -14.78 9.31 32.45
CA THR A 12 -15.55 8.10 32.73
C THR A 12 -15.56 7.20 31.49
N THR A 13 -16.00 5.96 31.64
CA THR A 13 -16.24 5.04 30.54
C THR A 13 -17.72 4.69 30.46
N THR A 14 -18.21 4.40 29.26
CA THR A 14 -19.58 3.89 29.08
C THR A 14 -19.69 2.46 29.57
N ASP A 15 -20.88 2.08 30.02
CA ASP A 15 -21.27 0.69 30.25
C ASP A 15 -21.50 -0.06 28.90
N ILE A 16 -21.95 -1.32 29.00
CA ILE A 16 -22.24 -2.18 27.83
C ILE A 16 -23.40 -1.67 26.98
N ASP A 17 -24.32 -0.92 27.58
CA ASP A 17 -25.49 -0.33 26.93
C ASP A 17 -25.20 1.08 26.36
N GLY A 18 -23.95 1.57 26.54
CA GLY A 18 -23.51 2.87 26.07
C GLY A 18 -23.85 4.04 27.00
N ASN A 19 -24.39 3.77 28.20
CA ASN A 19 -24.71 4.83 29.16
C ASN A 19 -23.45 5.28 29.92
N TYR A 20 -23.39 6.56 30.24
CA TYR A 20 -22.30 7.13 31.02
C TYR A 20 -22.83 8.22 31.99
N PHE A 21 -22.10 8.42 33.08
CA PHE A 21 -22.34 9.50 34.03
C PHE A 21 -21.02 10.23 34.25
N ILE A 22 -21.04 11.54 34.03
CA ILE A 22 -19.87 12.39 34.27
C ILE A 22 -20.27 13.69 34.95
N SER A 23 -19.51 14.09 35.97
CA SER A 23 -19.70 15.38 36.61
C SER A 23 -18.82 16.40 35.93
N VAL A 24 -19.42 17.47 35.42
CA VAL A 24 -18.71 18.55 34.74
C VAL A 24 -18.63 19.78 35.63
N PRO A 25 -17.46 20.42 35.73
CA PRO A 25 -17.26 21.59 36.61
C PRO A 25 -17.94 22.86 36.07
N ASP A 26 -18.16 22.95 34.76
CA ASP A 26 -18.74 24.11 34.11
C ASP A 26 -19.75 23.69 33.03
N LYS A 27 -20.83 24.50 32.89
CA LYS A 27 -21.82 24.33 31.80
C LYS A 27 -21.26 24.49 30.40
N ASN A 28 -20.15 25.20 30.25
CA ASN A 28 -19.45 25.38 28.98
C ASN A 28 -18.37 24.29 28.69
N ALA A 29 -18.25 23.29 29.58
CA ALA A 29 -17.30 22.21 29.39
C ALA A 29 -17.53 21.48 28.04
N VAL A 30 -16.45 20.99 27.46
CA VAL A 30 -16.47 20.17 26.24
C VAL A 30 -16.15 18.76 26.64
N LEU A 31 -17.00 17.82 26.26
CA LEU A 31 -16.77 16.40 26.41
C LEU A 31 -16.09 15.87 25.15
N VAL A 32 -15.05 15.07 25.31
CA VAL A 32 -14.36 14.37 24.26
C VAL A 32 -14.70 12.89 24.36
N PHE A 33 -15.33 12.36 23.34
CA PHE A 33 -15.67 10.97 23.22
C PHE A 33 -14.60 10.29 22.36
N SER A 34 -14.00 9.22 22.86
CA SER A 34 -12.98 8.47 22.12
C SER A 34 -13.18 6.96 22.28
N TYR A 35 -12.99 6.23 21.17
CA TYR A 35 -13.01 4.78 21.16
C TYR A 35 -12.07 4.28 20.06
N ILE A 36 -11.44 3.13 20.26
CA ILE A 36 -10.51 2.56 19.30
C ILE A 36 -11.25 2.22 17.99
N GLY A 37 -10.79 2.76 16.86
CA GLY A 37 -11.41 2.57 15.55
C GLY A 37 -12.56 3.53 15.22
N PHE A 38 -12.80 4.55 16.08
CA PHE A 38 -13.81 5.58 15.84
C PHE A 38 -13.19 6.98 15.91
N GLU A 39 -13.72 7.90 15.11
CA GLU A 39 -13.31 9.29 15.12
C GLU A 39 -13.69 9.94 16.46
N SER A 40 -12.72 10.63 17.10
CA SER A 40 -12.96 11.33 18.36
C SER A 40 -13.87 12.52 18.11
N GLN A 41 -14.96 12.62 18.88
CA GLN A 41 -15.94 13.72 18.78
C GLN A 41 -15.90 14.61 19.99
N GLU A 42 -15.98 15.92 19.74
CA GLU A 42 -16.05 16.94 20.79
C GLU A 42 -17.47 17.54 20.85
N VAL A 43 -18.12 17.47 22.00
CA VAL A 43 -19.47 17.98 22.19
C VAL A 43 -19.48 18.93 23.38
N LYS A 44 -20.04 20.14 23.21
CA LYS A 44 -20.24 21.10 24.29
C LYS A 44 -21.45 20.69 25.14
N VAL A 45 -21.29 20.71 26.46
CA VAL A 45 -22.35 20.34 27.38
C VAL A 45 -23.54 21.31 27.29
N GLY A 46 -23.30 22.63 27.19
CA GLY A 46 -24.34 23.63 26.94
C GLY A 46 -25.50 23.64 27.96
N GLY A 47 -25.28 23.01 29.14
CA GLY A 47 -26.34 22.87 30.15
C GLY A 47 -27.33 21.73 29.89
N GLN A 48 -27.05 20.86 28.90
CA GLN A 48 -27.86 19.67 28.67
C GLN A 48 -27.56 18.59 29.72
N ILE A 49 -28.61 17.90 30.17
CA ILE A 49 -28.52 16.83 31.17
C ILE A 49 -28.23 15.48 30.45
N ASN A 50 -28.80 15.28 29.28
CA ASN A 50 -28.59 14.09 28.47
C ASN A 50 -27.94 14.48 27.17
N ILE A 51 -26.77 13.86 26.86
CA ILE A 51 -26.02 14.07 25.63
C ILE A 51 -25.82 12.72 25.00
N ASN A 52 -26.46 12.51 23.84
CA ASN A 52 -26.29 11.31 23.01
C ASN A 52 -25.35 11.63 21.85
N VAL A 53 -24.37 10.79 21.65
CA VAL A 53 -23.37 10.96 20.60
C VAL A 53 -23.32 9.69 19.75
N ASN A 54 -23.45 9.86 18.44
CA ASN A 54 -23.21 8.78 17.48
C ASN A 54 -21.79 8.90 16.96
N MET A 55 -20.94 7.96 17.31
CA MET A 55 -19.57 7.91 16.81
C MET A 55 -19.53 7.30 15.42
N SER A 56 -18.83 7.96 14.51
CA SER A 56 -18.53 7.42 13.19
C SER A 56 -17.27 6.57 13.27
N GLU A 57 -17.25 5.44 12.56
CA GLU A 57 -16.03 4.67 12.40
C GLU A 57 -14.97 5.57 11.78
N GLU A 58 -13.79 5.60 12.40
CA GLU A 58 -12.64 6.21 11.80
C GLU A 58 -12.33 5.42 10.52
N SER A 59 -12.80 5.92 9.38
CA SER A 59 -12.27 5.47 8.11
C SER A 59 -10.81 5.92 8.11
N ASN A 60 -9.93 5.07 8.63
CA ASN A 60 -8.52 5.15 8.32
C ASN A 60 -8.43 5.02 6.80
N SER A 61 -8.59 6.12 6.08
CA SER A 61 -7.87 6.26 4.84
C SER A 61 -6.42 6.17 5.30
N LEU A 62 -5.86 4.96 5.23
CA LEU A 62 -4.44 4.72 5.35
C LEU A 62 -3.83 5.81 4.47
N ASP A 63 -3.21 6.81 5.08
CA ASP A 63 -2.45 7.82 4.35
C ASP A 63 -1.48 7.01 3.50
N GLU A 64 -1.81 6.82 2.22
CA GLU A 64 -1.04 5.99 1.31
C GLU A 64 0.37 6.56 1.27
N VAL A 65 1.26 5.85 1.92
CA VAL A 65 2.67 6.24 2.03
C VAL A 65 3.38 5.70 0.81
N VAL A 66 3.88 6.59 -0.01
CA VAL A 66 4.67 6.25 -1.19
C VAL A 66 6.14 6.26 -0.82
N VAL A 67 6.85 5.22 -1.20
CA VAL A 67 8.30 5.16 -1.06
C VAL A 67 8.94 6.07 -2.10
N VAL A 68 9.73 7.03 -1.66
CA VAL A 68 10.44 8.00 -2.49
C VAL A 68 11.93 7.93 -2.21
N GLY A 69 12.71 7.52 -3.19
CA GLY A 69 14.16 7.45 -3.02
C GLY A 69 14.58 6.71 -1.76
N TYR A 70 15.24 7.41 -0.84
CA TYR A 70 15.71 6.85 0.43
C TYR A 70 14.74 7.03 1.61
N GLY A 71 13.48 7.40 1.34
CA GLY A 71 12.50 7.67 2.40
C GLY A 71 11.08 7.30 2.01
N SER A 72 10.15 7.58 2.92
CA SER A 72 8.73 7.47 2.70
C SER A 72 8.06 8.82 2.90
N GLN A 73 7.17 9.22 2.00
CA GLN A 73 6.39 10.45 2.08
C GLN A 73 4.91 10.16 1.92
N LYS A 74 4.06 11.00 2.50
CA LYS A 74 2.62 10.93 2.23
C LYS A 74 2.36 11.24 0.76
N ARG A 75 1.52 10.45 0.10
CA ARG A 75 1.19 10.60 -1.33
C ARG A 75 0.78 12.03 -1.69
N ALA A 76 0.03 12.70 -0.81
CA ALA A 76 -0.41 14.08 -1.01
C ALA A 76 0.74 15.11 -1.06
N SER A 77 1.92 14.79 -0.55
CA SER A 77 3.10 15.68 -0.53
C SER A 77 4.11 15.41 -1.65
N VAL A 78 3.87 14.40 -2.48
CA VAL A 78 4.79 14.02 -3.56
C VAL A 78 4.51 14.84 -4.80
N VAL A 79 5.48 15.65 -5.23
CA VAL A 79 5.40 16.51 -6.42
C VAL A 79 5.68 15.74 -7.73
N GLY A 80 6.31 14.58 -7.65
CA GLY A 80 6.66 13.74 -8.81
C GLY A 80 5.54 12.81 -9.26
N SER A 81 5.58 12.34 -10.52
CA SER A 81 4.67 11.31 -11.03
C SER A 81 5.06 9.94 -10.49
N ILE A 82 4.64 9.64 -9.26
CA ILE A 82 4.81 8.35 -8.61
C ILE A 82 3.49 7.61 -8.67
N THR A 83 3.52 6.38 -9.15
CA THR A 83 2.35 5.51 -9.12
C THR A 83 2.62 4.38 -8.13
N ALA A 84 1.80 4.25 -7.13
CA ALA A 84 1.79 3.13 -6.21
C ALA A 84 0.68 2.14 -6.62
N ILE A 85 0.92 0.85 -6.38
CA ILE A 85 -0.09 -0.21 -6.50
C ILE A 85 -0.31 -0.80 -5.11
N GLU A 86 -1.56 -1.08 -4.81
CA GLU A 86 -1.88 -1.86 -3.64
C GLU A 86 -1.45 -3.33 -3.84
N PRO A 87 -0.80 -3.93 -2.85
CA PRO A 87 -0.34 -5.33 -2.94
C PRO A 87 -1.46 -6.32 -3.29
N ALA A 88 -2.68 -6.03 -2.85
CA ALA A 88 -3.86 -6.84 -3.17
C ALA A 88 -4.16 -6.92 -4.67
N GLN A 89 -3.85 -5.87 -5.43
CA GLN A 89 -4.02 -5.85 -6.89
C GLN A 89 -3.00 -6.76 -7.58
N LEU A 90 -1.76 -6.79 -7.08
CA LEU A 90 -0.71 -7.67 -7.61
C LEU A 90 -1.01 -9.15 -7.36
N GLN A 91 -1.79 -9.48 -6.33
CA GLN A 91 -2.18 -10.84 -6.01
C GLN A 91 -3.36 -11.36 -6.86
N GLN A 92 -4.06 -10.50 -7.59
CA GLN A 92 -5.19 -10.89 -8.44
C GLN A 92 -4.77 -11.57 -9.75
N GLY A 93 -3.50 -11.51 -10.09
CA GLY A 93 -2.98 -12.16 -11.29
C GLY A 93 -2.99 -13.68 -11.17
N THR A 94 -3.24 -14.36 -12.28
CA THR A 94 -3.25 -15.84 -12.37
C THR A 94 -1.85 -16.42 -12.56
N THR A 95 -0.84 -15.57 -12.75
CA THR A 95 0.54 -15.98 -13.01
C THR A 95 1.41 -15.78 -11.77
N ARG A 96 2.38 -16.68 -11.59
CA ARG A 96 3.34 -16.62 -10.48
C ARG A 96 4.29 -15.44 -10.61
N ALA A 97 4.67 -15.09 -11.86
CA ALA A 97 5.59 -13.99 -12.12
C ALA A 97 4.92 -12.64 -11.81
N VAL A 98 5.50 -11.87 -10.89
CA VAL A 98 5.00 -10.55 -10.50
C VAL A 98 5.03 -9.58 -11.68
N SER A 99 6.03 -9.71 -12.58
CA SER A 99 6.16 -8.90 -13.79
C SER A 99 4.95 -9.00 -14.72
N ASN A 100 4.31 -10.18 -14.84
CA ASN A 100 3.11 -10.37 -15.64
C ASN A 100 1.89 -9.64 -15.05
N ASN A 101 1.82 -9.56 -13.72
CA ASN A 101 0.71 -8.92 -13.03
C ASN A 101 0.76 -7.39 -13.13
N LEU A 102 1.87 -6.81 -13.60
CA LEU A 102 1.99 -5.36 -13.85
C LEU A 102 1.27 -4.92 -15.13
N ALA A 103 1.05 -5.85 -16.07
CA ALA A 103 0.42 -5.56 -17.35
C ALA A 103 -1.01 -5.00 -17.15
N GLY A 104 -1.28 -3.80 -17.64
CA GLY A 104 -2.60 -3.16 -17.57
C GLY A 104 -2.97 -2.55 -16.21
N GLN A 105 -2.20 -2.80 -15.14
CA GLN A 105 -2.50 -2.24 -13.82
C GLN A 105 -1.82 -0.90 -13.56
N LEU A 106 -0.72 -0.62 -14.26
CA LEU A 106 0.06 0.59 -14.10
C LEU A 106 -0.03 1.47 -15.33
N ALA A 107 -0.59 2.67 -15.17
CA ALA A 107 -0.56 3.67 -16.23
C ALA A 107 0.89 4.04 -16.60
N GLY A 108 1.25 3.91 -17.89
CA GLY A 108 2.58 4.22 -18.41
C GLY A 108 3.64 3.12 -18.21
N VAL A 109 3.24 1.93 -17.79
CA VAL A 109 4.07 0.72 -17.83
C VAL A 109 3.56 -0.20 -18.91
N ILE A 110 4.46 -0.62 -19.79
CA ILE A 110 4.19 -1.61 -20.84
C ILE A 110 4.89 -2.90 -20.39
N ALA A 111 4.14 -3.97 -20.24
CA ALA A 111 4.68 -5.29 -19.96
C ALA A 111 4.32 -6.25 -21.10
N VAL A 112 5.28 -7.01 -21.56
CA VAL A 112 5.12 -7.96 -22.67
C VAL A 112 5.72 -9.31 -22.27
N GLN A 113 4.86 -10.29 -22.15
CA GLN A 113 5.30 -11.69 -21.99
C GLN A 113 5.68 -12.26 -23.35
N ARG A 114 6.95 -12.59 -23.55
CA ARG A 114 7.45 -13.13 -24.81
C ARG A 114 7.39 -14.65 -24.85
N ASN A 115 7.42 -15.29 -23.69
CA ASN A 115 7.46 -16.72 -23.56
C ASN A 115 6.45 -17.15 -22.49
N GLY A 116 5.80 -18.28 -22.69
CA GLY A 116 4.88 -18.91 -21.73
C GLY A 116 5.43 -20.22 -21.18
N GLU A 117 6.72 -20.47 -21.33
CA GLU A 117 7.37 -21.68 -20.85
C GLU A 117 7.38 -21.68 -19.30
N PRO A 118 6.96 -22.77 -18.65
CA PRO A 118 6.97 -22.88 -17.20
C PRO A 118 8.36 -22.62 -16.63
N GLY A 119 8.46 -21.65 -15.70
CA GLY A 119 9.71 -21.22 -15.08
C GLY A 119 10.49 -20.15 -15.86
N SER A 120 10.05 -19.76 -17.06
CA SER A 120 10.60 -18.67 -17.88
C SER A 120 9.46 -17.79 -18.43
N ASP A 121 8.40 -17.64 -17.65
CA ASP A 121 7.16 -16.97 -18.04
C ASP A 121 7.08 -15.50 -17.59
N GLY A 122 8.20 -14.91 -17.17
CA GLY A 122 8.30 -13.49 -16.82
C GLY A 122 8.04 -12.55 -18.00
N SER A 123 7.61 -11.33 -17.72
CA SER A 123 7.43 -10.27 -18.70
C SER A 123 8.59 -9.28 -18.71
N ASP A 124 9.00 -8.90 -19.91
CA ASP A 124 9.78 -7.69 -20.11
C ASP A 124 8.87 -6.47 -19.89
N PHE A 125 9.35 -5.45 -19.17
CA PHE A 125 8.54 -4.26 -18.91
C PHE A 125 9.36 -2.98 -19.09
N TRP A 126 8.67 -1.92 -19.53
CA TRP A 126 9.22 -0.60 -19.78
C TRP A 126 8.32 0.48 -19.19
N ILE A 127 8.94 1.55 -18.71
CA ILE A 127 8.25 2.72 -18.19
C ILE A 127 8.31 3.81 -19.25
N ARG A 128 7.12 4.29 -19.68
CA ARG A 128 6.95 5.32 -20.75
C ARG A 128 7.56 4.93 -22.10
N GLY A 129 7.75 3.64 -22.35
CA GLY A 129 8.23 3.10 -23.62
C GLY A 129 9.72 2.77 -23.62
N ILE A 130 10.21 2.40 -24.80
CA ILE A 130 11.60 1.98 -25.02
C ILE A 130 12.44 3.23 -25.30
N SER A 131 13.40 3.53 -24.44
CA SER A 131 14.23 4.74 -24.51
C SER A 131 15.51 4.59 -25.33
N SER A 132 15.89 3.36 -25.73
CA SER A 132 17.15 3.09 -26.44
C SER A 132 16.96 2.12 -27.59
N PHE A 133 17.59 2.40 -28.71
CA PHE A 133 17.60 1.54 -29.91
C PHE A 133 18.56 0.34 -29.80
N LYS A 134 19.49 0.35 -28.86
CA LYS A 134 20.54 -0.69 -28.78
C LYS A 134 20.14 -1.95 -28.00
N GLY A 135 18.92 -2.04 -27.48
CA GLY A 135 18.43 -3.23 -26.77
C GLY A 135 19.10 -3.58 -25.44
N THR A 136 20.21 -2.93 -25.10
CA THR A 136 20.90 -3.09 -23.81
C THR A 136 20.64 -1.89 -22.91
N GLY A 137 20.32 -2.14 -21.63
CA GLY A 137 20.08 -1.07 -20.64
C GLY A 137 18.73 -0.36 -20.78
N VAL A 138 17.73 -1.04 -21.34
CA VAL A 138 16.39 -0.48 -21.59
C VAL A 138 15.43 -0.77 -20.44
N SER A 139 15.76 -1.75 -19.62
CA SER A 139 14.92 -2.14 -18.49
C SER A 139 14.98 -1.09 -17.38
N PRO A 140 13.87 -0.84 -16.68
CA PRO A 140 13.88 0.00 -15.49
C PRO A 140 14.73 -0.64 -14.38
N LEU A 141 15.24 0.22 -13.50
CA LEU A 141 15.94 -0.24 -12.31
C LEU A 141 14.94 -0.76 -11.27
N VAL A 142 15.08 -2.00 -10.85
CA VAL A 142 14.23 -2.61 -9.82
C VAL A 142 15.02 -2.70 -8.53
N LEU A 143 14.50 -2.08 -7.48
CA LEU A 143 15.08 -2.09 -6.13
C LEU A 143 14.11 -2.74 -5.16
N VAL A 144 14.52 -3.83 -4.56
CA VAL A 144 13.79 -4.53 -3.50
C VAL A 144 14.51 -4.26 -2.19
N ASP A 145 13.85 -3.56 -1.28
CA ASP A 145 14.43 -3.08 -0.02
C ASP A 145 15.77 -2.34 -0.20
N GLY A 146 15.89 -1.61 -1.31
CA GLY A 146 17.09 -0.83 -1.67
C GLY A 146 18.18 -1.62 -2.40
N ILE A 147 18.00 -2.91 -2.66
CA ILE A 147 18.92 -3.79 -3.38
C ILE A 147 18.37 -4.10 -4.75
N GLU A 148 19.21 -4.02 -5.80
CA GLU A 148 18.82 -4.41 -7.15
C GLU A 148 18.56 -5.90 -7.25
N ARG A 149 17.34 -6.25 -7.67
CA ARG A 149 16.89 -7.65 -7.83
C ARG A 149 15.88 -7.77 -8.97
N THR A 150 15.64 -8.99 -9.40
CA THR A 150 14.60 -9.35 -10.36
C THR A 150 13.24 -9.41 -9.66
N LEU A 151 12.18 -8.90 -10.32
CA LEU A 151 10.81 -8.92 -9.76
C LEU A 151 10.25 -10.34 -9.65
N ASP A 152 10.62 -11.23 -10.57
CA ASP A 152 10.05 -12.58 -10.65
C ASP A 152 10.59 -13.53 -9.55
N ASP A 153 11.64 -13.09 -8.83
CA ASP A 153 12.12 -13.78 -7.61
C ASP A 153 11.27 -13.50 -6.37
N LEU A 154 10.28 -12.60 -6.49
CA LEU A 154 9.44 -12.19 -5.37
C LEU A 154 8.06 -12.83 -5.46
N SER A 155 7.52 -13.20 -4.30
CA SER A 155 6.11 -13.52 -4.20
C SER A 155 5.28 -12.23 -4.02
N ALA A 156 4.17 -12.09 -4.75
CA ALA A 156 3.26 -10.95 -4.56
C ALA A 156 2.74 -10.86 -3.11
N ALA A 157 2.69 -11.98 -2.38
CA ALA A 157 2.28 -12.01 -0.97
C ALA A 157 3.30 -11.38 -0.02
N GLU A 158 4.58 -11.32 -0.40
CA GLU A 158 5.66 -10.72 0.40
C GLU A 158 5.75 -9.20 0.25
N ILE A 159 5.10 -8.63 -0.76
CA ILE A 159 5.16 -7.21 -1.06
C ILE A 159 4.30 -6.43 -0.05
N GLU A 160 4.90 -5.42 0.60
CA GLU A 160 4.23 -4.45 1.45
C GLU A 160 3.79 -3.22 0.66
N SER A 161 4.69 -2.71 -0.21
CA SER A 161 4.38 -1.58 -1.09
C SER A 161 5.15 -1.69 -2.40
N PHE A 162 4.53 -1.19 -3.47
CA PHE A 162 5.08 -1.17 -4.82
C PHE A 162 4.91 0.23 -5.40
N SER A 163 6.03 0.87 -5.74
CA SER A 163 6.04 2.24 -6.24
C SER A 163 6.87 2.35 -7.51
N VAL A 164 6.37 3.07 -8.50
CA VAL A 164 7.06 3.31 -9.77
C VAL A 164 7.36 4.79 -9.91
N LEU A 165 8.65 5.12 -9.97
CA LEU A 165 9.16 6.45 -10.23
C LEU A 165 9.30 6.64 -11.75
N LYS A 166 8.39 7.42 -12.34
CA LYS A 166 8.31 7.61 -13.79
C LYS A 166 9.02 8.87 -14.26
N ASP A 167 9.20 9.85 -13.36
CA ASP A 167 9.79 11.14 -13.70
C ASP A 167 11.27 11.18 -13.40
N ALA A 168 12.02 11.89 -14.25
CA ALA A 168 13.44 12.14 -14.06
C ALA A 168 13.77 12.80 -12.71
N ALA A 169 12.90 13.71 -12.22
CA ALA A 169 13.08 14.36 -10.94
C ALA A 169 13.01 13.35 -9.77
N ALA A 170 12.08 12.39 -9.81
CA ALA A 170 11.95 11.35 -8.79
C ALA A 170 13.06 10.29 -8.90
N SER A 171 13.52 9.97 -10.12
CA SER A 171 14.56 8.97 -10.36
C SER A 171 16.00 9.53 -10.32
N ALA A 172 16.18 10.86 -10.27
CA ALA A 172 17.49 11.53 -10.28
C ALA A 172 18.45 11.04 -9.17
N VAL A 173 17.89 10.66 -8.03
CA VAL A 173 18.66 10.12 -6.89
C VAL A 173 19.44 8.85 -7.26
N TYR A 174 18.94 8.10 -8.26
CA TYR A 174 19.58 6.85 -8.74
C TYR A 174 20.51 7.06 -9.93
N GLY A 175 20.72 8.32 -10.31
CA GLY A 175 21.64 8.71 -11.39
C GLY A 175 21.26 8.09 -12.75
N VAL A 176 22.27 7.78 -13.55
CA VAL A 176 22.10 7.22 -14.91
C VAL A 176 21.32 5.90 -14.92
N ARG A 177 21.44 5.10 -13.87
CA ARG A 177 20.72 3.81 -13.75
C ARG A 177 19.20 3.99 -13.63
N GLY A 178 18.74 5.13 -13.10
CA GLY A 178 17.33 5.49 -12.99
C GLY A 178 16.74 6.15 -14.24
N ALA A 179 17.52 6.30 -15.33
CA ALA A 179 17.08 7.04 -16.54
C ALA A 179 15.83 6.41 -17.20
N ASN A 180 15.67 5.11 -17.12
CA ASN A 180 14.53 4.36 -17.68
C ASN A 180 13.38 4.19 -16.68
N GLY A 181 13.43 4.92 -15.57
CA GLY A 181 12.53 4.79 -14.44
C GLY A 181 13.04 3.80 -13.39
N VAL A 182 12.44 3.89 -12.21
CA VAL A 182 12.82 3.07 -11.06
C VAL A 182 11.57 2.44 -10.45
N ILE A 183 11.65 1.16 -10.17
CA ILE A 183 10.64 0.41 -9.43
C ILE A 183 11.17 0.17 -8.03
N LEU A 184 10.43 0.64 -7.04
CA LEU A 184 10.73 0.46 -5.64
C LEU A 184 9.76 -0.55 -5.05
N VAL A 185 10.27 -1.65 -4.56
CA VAL A 185 9.50 -2.68 -3.86
C VAL A 185 9.97 -2.73 -2.42
N LYS A 186 9.04 -2.65 -1.51
CA LYS A 186 9.28 -2.86 -0.08
C LYS A 186 8.61 -4.16 0.34
N THR A 187 9.35 -5.03 1.03
CA THR A 187 8.82 -6.29 1.51
C THR A 187 8.26 -6.16 2.92
N LYS A 188 7.32 -7.03 3.26
CA LYS A 188 6.72 -7.11 4.59
C LYS A 188 7.78 -7.48 5.61
N ARG A 189 7.88 -6.68 6.67
CA ARG A 189 8.78 -6.96 7.79
C ARG A 189 8.04 -7.62 8.94
N GLY A 190 8.77 -8.43 9.71
CA GLY A 190 8.25 -9.00 10.94
C GLY A 190 7.86 -7.91 11.94
N GLN A 191 6.73 -8.11 12.61
CA GLN A 191 6.25 -7.22 13.67
C GLN A 191 6.42 -7.91 15.02
N LEU A 192 6.77 -7.10 16.04
CA LEU A 192 6.79 -7.59 17.42
C LEU A 192 5.36 -7.88 17.87
N GLY A 193 5.11 -9.10 18.35
CA GLY A 193 3.77 -9.50 18.80
C GLY A 193 3.62 -11.02 18.86
N LYS A 194 2.37 -11.45 19.02
CA LYS A 194 2.05 -12.89 18.98
C LYS A 194 2.32 -13.43 17.56
N PRO A 195 2.97 -14.59 17.42
CA PRO A 195 3.23 -15.18 16.11
C PRO A 195 1.91 -15.45 15.38
N LYS A 196 1.84 -15.02 14.10
CA LYS A 196 0.74 -15.34 13.20
C LYS A 196 1.26 -16.30 12.15
N VAL A 197 0.64 -17.45 12.02
CA VAL A 197 0.97 -18.44 10.99
C VAL A 197 -0.13 -18.43 9.96
N ASN A 198 0.22 -18.08 8.73
CA ASN A 198 -0.69 -18.14 7.59
C ASN A 198 -0.19 -19.27 6.67
N PHE A 199 -1.08 -20.16 6.28
CA PHE A 199 -0.80 -21.20 5.31
C PHE A 199 -1.62 -20.90 4.05
N HIS A 200 -0.94 -20.76 2.92
CA HIS A 200 -1.54 -20.59 1.61
C HIS A 200 -1.00 -21.68 0.69
N LEU A 201 -1.88 -22.44 0.05
CA LEU A 201 -1.54 -23.43 -0.97
C LEU A 201 -2.20 -23.03 -2.27
N GLU A 202 -1.39 -22.88 -3.30
CA GLU A 202 -1.84 -22.61 -4.65
C GLU A 202 -1.28 -23.69 -5.58
N GLN A 203 -2.13 -24.25 -6.42
CA GLN A 203 -1.74 -25.23 -7.40
C GLN A 203 -2.23 -24.78 -8.79
N GLY A 204 -1.29 -24.52 -9.68
CA GLY A 204 -1.55 -24.12 -11.06
C GLY A 204 -1.17 -25.23 -12.05
N PHE A 205 -1.95 -25.37 -13.10
CA PHE A 205 -1.63 -26.24 -14.24
C PHE A 205 -1.48 -25.37 -15.47
N THR A 206 -0.32 -25.45 -16.12
CA THR A 206 -0.04 -24.76 -17.37
C THR A 206 -0.05 -25.75 -18.51
N LYS A 207 -0.77 -25.43 -19.58
CA LYS A 207 -0.84 -26.26 -20.79
C LYS A 207 -0.58 -25.37 -22.01
N PRO A 208 0.28 -25.80 -22.95
CA PRO A 208 0.45 -25.08 -24.21
C PRO A 208 -0.88 -25.08 -24.98
N THR A 209 -1.29 -23.92 -25.48
CA THR A 209 -2.53 -23.76 -26.24
C THR A 209 -2.40 -24.24 -27.68
N GLN A 210 -1.19 -24.17 -28.22
CA GLN A 210 -0.89 -24.62 -29.59
C GLN A 210 0.52 -25.22 -29.63
N LEU A 211 0.63 -26.39 -30.14
CA LEU A 211 1.90 -27.03 -30.46
C LEU A 211 2.12 -26.90 -31.98
N PRO A 212 3.36 -26.62 -32.44
CA PRO A 212 3.65 -26.63 -33.86
C PRO A 212 3.48 -28.07 -34.42
N ASP A 213 2.75 -28.18 -35.52
CA ASP A 213 2.68 -29.45 -36.26
C ASP A 213 4.04 -29.63 -36.97
N TYR A 214 4.84 -30.58 -36.47
CA TYR A 214 6.03 -31.01 -37.16
C TYR A 214 5.61 -31.97 -38.28
N ILE A 215 5.84 -31.59 -39.51
CA ILE A 215 5.72 -32.44 -40.72
C ILE A 215 6.92 -33.35 -40.82
#